data_8d6d40a2ac38357e35ab99ab4cfef278
#
_entry.id   8d6d40a2ac38357e35ab99ab4cfef278
#
_cell.length_a   1.000
_cell.length_b   1.000
_cell.length_c   1.000
_cell.angle_alpha   90.00
_cell.angle_beta   90.00
_cell.angle_gamma   90.00
#
_symmetry.space_group_name_H-M   'P 1'
#
loop_
_entity.id
_entity.type
_entity.pdbx_description
1 polymer ?
#
loop_
_entity_poly.entity_id
_entity_poly.type
_entity_poly.pdbx_seq_one_letter_code
_entity_poly.pdbx_strand_id
1 'polypeptide(L)'
;MALVHMALQEGFTGDTVVIKVNGEKVYGKENVKTRLQIGLADSFDASAEEGPVNVEVLLPLKQLRETINLQVSKAIYIGVSIGEGKIDYRISDEPFGYV
;
A
#
# COMPACT_ATOMS: atom_id res chain seq x y z
N MET A 1 19.12 0.60 5.56
CA MET A 1 17.84 0.35 4.88
C MET A 1 16.76 1.22 5.47
N ALA A 2 15.83 1.64 4.67
CA ALA A 2 14.75 2.51 5.11
C ALA A 2 13.45 1.72 5.28
N LEU A 3 12.59 2.17 6.19
CA LEU A 3 11.28 1.58 6.41
C LEU A 3 10.28 2.12 5.38
N VAL A 4 9.55 1.22 4.75
CA VAL A 4 8.40 1.56 3.91
C VAL A 4 7.17 0.98 4.61
N HIS A 5 6.37 1.83 5.21
CA HIS A 5 5.13 1.43 5.85
C HIS A 5 3.98 1.57 4.88
N MET A 6 3.24 0.49 4.65
CA MET A 6 2.08 0.49 3.76
C MET A 6 0.81 0.31 4.57
N ALA A 7 -0.16 1.16 4.33
CA ALA A 7 -1.48 1.06 4.95
C ALA A 7 -2.53 0.91 3.86
N LEU A 8 -3.28 -0.18 3.90
CA LEU A 8 -4.42 -0.42 3.02
C LEU A 8 -5.64 0.17 3.72
N GLN A 9 -6.17 1.25 3.17
CA GLN A 9 -7.12 2.11 3.88
C GLN A 9 -8.56 1.85 3.43
N GLU A 10 -9.13 2.68 2.57
CA GLU A 10 -10.55 2.62 2.26
C GLU A 10 -10.85 1.90 0.95
N GLY A 11 -12.06 1.41 0.80
CA GLY A 11 -12.56 0.84 -0.44
C GLY A 11 -12.29 -0.65 -0.64
N PHE A 12 -11.68 -1.33 0.31
CA PHE A 12 -11.44 -2.78 0.21
C PHE A 12 -12.68 -3.53 0.67
N THR A 13 -13.20 -4.42 -0.18
CA THR A 13 -14.47 -5.12 0.04
C THR A 13 -14.34 -6.63 -0.13
N GLY A 14 -13.22 -7.20 0.27
CA GLY A 14 -12.94 -8.62 0.10
C GLY A 14 -11.98 -8.86 -1.06
N ASP A 15 -11.03 -7.98 -1.23
CA ASP A 15 -10.10 -8.00 -2.36
C ASP A 15 -8.88 -8.87 -2.10
N THR A 16 -8.33 -9.42 -3.18
CA THR A 16 -7.01 -10.02 -3.18
C THR A 16 -6.03 -8.91 -3.52
N VAL A 17 -5.03 -8.71 -2.66
CA VAL A 17 -4.04 -7.65 -2.80
C VAL A 17 -2.65 -8.23 -2.84
N VAL A 18 -1.87 -7.84 -3.82
CA VAL A 18 -0.45 -8.19 -3.93
C VAL A 18 0.35 -6.91 -4.06
N ILE A 19 1.40 -6.79 -3.25
CA ILE A 19 2.28 -5.62 -3.29
C ILE A 19 3.71 -6.09 -3.48
N LYS A 20 4.40 -5.44 -4.43
CA LYS A 20 5.80 -5.72 -4.72
C LYS A 20 6.62 -4.45 -4.49
N VAL A 21 7.80 -4.64 -3.94
CA VAL A 21 8.79 -3.56 -3.79
C VAL A 21 10.01 -3.97 -4.59
N ASN A 22 10.37 -3.15 -5.57
CA ASN A 22 11.48 -3.42 -6.50
C ASN A 22 11.38 -4.80 -7.15
N GLY A 23 10.14 -5.18 -7.54
CA GLY A 23 9.88 -6.44 -8.19
C GLY A 23 9.74 -7.65 -7.26
N GLU A 24 9.95 -7.48 -5.97
CA GLU A 24 9.85 -8.56 -5.00
C GLU A 24 8.52 -8.46 -4.25
N LYS A 25 7.79 -9.58 -4.19
CA LYS A 25 6.52 -9.64 -3.48
C LYS A 25 6.78 -9.54 -1.97
N VAL A 26 6.27 -8.50 -1.35
CA VAL A 26 6.39 -8.27 0.09
C VAL A 26 5.07 -8.44 0.83
N TYR A 27 3.95 -8.50 0.11
CA TYR A 27 2.63 -8.65 0.69
C TYR A 27 1.72 -9.38 -0.29
N GLY A 28 0.96 -10.32 0.22
CA GLY A 28 -0.07 -11.00 -0.57
C GLY A 28 -1.12 -11.55 0.37
N LYS A 29 -2.37 -11.14 0.18
CA LYS A 29 -3.46 -11.53 1.07
C LYS A 29 -4.78 -11.54 0.31
N GLU A 30 -5.64 -12.50 0.64
CA GLU A 30 -6.99 -12.59 0.10
C GLU A 30 -7.98 -12.03 1.10
N ASN A 31 -9.14 -11.66 0.59
CA ASN A 31 -10.28 -11.23 1.40
C ASN A 31 -9.96 -10.02 2.29
N VAL A 32 -9.27 -9.06 1.72
CA VAL A 32 -8.92 -7.82 2.43
C VAL A 32 -10.14 -6.90 2.46
N LYS A 33 -10.56 -6.49 3.66
CA LYS A 33 -11.74 -5.64 3.86
C LYS A 33 -11.42 -4.47 4.75
N THR A 34 -11.89 -3.31 4.37
CA THR A 34 -11.75 -2.10 5.18
C THR A 34 -12.68 -2.17 6.40
N ARG A 35 -12.13 -1.89 7.57
CA ARG A 35 -12.91 -1.72 8.79
C ARG A 35 -13.44 -0.29 8.82
N LEU A 36 -14.75 -0.13 8.67
CA LEU A 36 -15.35 1.19 8.51
C LEU A 36 -15.15 2.11 9.70
N GLN A 37 -15.04 1.55 10.91
CA GLN A 37 -14.85 2.34 12.13
C GLN A 37 -13.53 3.12 12.15
N ILE A 38 -12.50 2.61 11.49
CA ILE A 38 -11.18 3.23 11.51
C ILE A 38 -10.63 3.55 10.12
N GLY A 39 -11.33 3.15 9.05
CA GLY A 39 -10.87 3.42 7.69
C GLY A 39 -9.59 2.69 7.31
N LEU A 40 -9.36 1.50 7.89
CA LEU A 40 -8.14 0.72 7.68
C LEU A 40 -8.50 -0.74 7.41
N ALA A 41 -7.93 -1.31 6.36
CA ALA A 41 -8.11 -2.72 6.04
C ALA A 41 -6.97 -3.56 6.61
N ASP A 42 -5.73 -3.14 6.40
CA ASP A 42 -4.54 -3.83 6.88
C ASP A 42 -3.34 -2.91 6.76
N SER A 43 -2.24 -3.27 7.42
CA SER A 43 -1.00 -2.53 7.27
C SER A 43 0.18 -3.48 7.46
N PHE A 44 1.32 -3.11 6.90
CA PHE A 44 2.54 -3.89 7.05
C PHE A 44 3.76 -2.99 6.79
N ASP A 45 4.92 -3.48 7.21
CA ASP A 45 6.18 -2.79 7.00
C ASP A 45 7.06 -3.60 6.06
N ALA A 46 7.75 -2.90 5.18
CA ALA A 46 8.76 -3.48 4.31
C ALA A 46 10.03 -2.64 4.45
N SER A 47 11.17 -3.25 4.15
CA SER A 47 12.45 -2.54 4.12
C SER A 47 12.92 -2.39 2.69
N ALA A 48 13.51 -1.24 2.39
CA ALA A 48 14.07 -0.98 1.07
C ALA A 48 15.40 -0.26 1.23
N GLU A 49 16.29 -0.44 0.27
CA GLU A 49 17.53 0.33 0.25
C GLU A 49 17.21 1.78 -0.05
N GLU A 50 18.00 2.69 0.52
CA GLU A 50 17.85 4.12 0.23
C GLU A 50 18.12 4.37 -1.25
N GLY A 51 17.37 5.31 -1.83
CA GLY A 51 17.46 5.63 -3.22
C GLY A 51 16.15 5.40 -3.95
N PRO A 52 16.18 5.11 -5.26
CA PRO A 52 14.94 4.89 -6.02
C PRO A 52 14.27 3.57 -5.62
N VAL A 53 12.97 3.64 -5.37
CA VAL A 53 12.16 2.48 -4.99
C VAL A 53 10.92 2.45 -5.87
N ASN A 54 10.61 1.28 -6.39
CA ASN A 54 9.42 1.02 -7.18
C ASN A 54 8.45 0.17 -6.35
N VAL A 55 7.24 0.66 -6.15
CA VAL A 55 6.19 -0.07 -5.43
C VAL A 55 5.05 -0.35 -6.39
N GLU A 56 4.66 -1.61 -6.52
CA GLU A 56 3.53 -2.01 -7.33
C GLU A 56 2.42 -2.55 -6.44
N VAL A 57 1.22 -2.01 -6.63
CA VAL A 57 0.01 -2.49 -5.95
C VAL A 57 -0.88 -3.15 -6.99
N LEU A 58 -1.23 -4.41 -6.77
CA LEU A 58 -2.02 -5.18 -7.71
C LEU A 58 -3.28 -5.71 -7.06
N LEU A 59 -4.39 -5.56 -7.78
CA LEU A 59 -5.68 -6.13 -7.42
C LEU A 59 -6.09 -7.05 -8.56
N PRO A 60 -5.58 -8.29 -8.59
CA PRO A 60 -5.73 -9.16 -9.77
C PRO A 60 -7.20 -9.49 -10.11
N LEU A 61 -8.06 -9.63 -9.12
CA LEU A 61 -9.47 -9.96 -9.38
C LEU A 61 -10.24 -8.78 -9.99
N LYS A 62 -9.76 -7.56 -9.80
CA LYS A 62 -10.36 -6.36 -10.40
C LYS A 62 -9.57 -5.85 -11.59
N GLN A 63 -8.48 -6.53 -11.95
CA GLN A 63 -7.59 -6.13 -13.04
C GLN A 63 -7.08 -4.70 -12.89
N LEU A 64 -6.78 -4.31 -11.64
CA LEU A 64 -6.24 -3.00 -11.33
C LEU A 64 -4.77 -3.12 -10.92
N ARG A 65 -3.99 -2.12 -11.30
CA ARG A 65 -2.58 -2.04 -10.94
C ARG A 65 -2.18 -0.57 -10.84
N GLU A 66 -1.38 -0.26 -9.84
CA GLU A 66 -0.79 1.07 -9.68
C GLU A 66 0.69 0.92 -9.38
N THR A 67 1.51 1.73 -10.02
CA THR A 67 2.96 1.75 -9.81
C THR A 67 3.34 3.09 -9.19
N ILE A 68 4.08 3.03 -8.08
CA ILE A 68 4.53 4.20 -7.35
C ILE A 68 6.06 4.22 -7.39
N ASN A 69 6.63 5.27 -7.95
CA ASN A 69 8.09 5.47 -7.98
C ASN A 69 8.46 6.57 -7.01
N LEU A 70 9.38 6.26 -6.08
CA LEU A 70 9.80 7.22 -5.06
C LEU A 70 11.30 7.22 -4.87
N GLN A 71 11.79 8.30 -4.23
CA GLN A 71 13.12 8.37 -3.67
C GLN A 71 12.99 8.22 -2.15
N VAL A 72 13.63 7.20 -1.60
CA VAL A 72 13.53 6.90 -0.17
C VAL A 72 14.87 7.20 0.50
N SER A 73 14.84 8.08 1.49
CA SER A 73 16.02 8.42 2.28
C SER A 73 15.81 8.20 3.78
N LYS A 74 14.56 8.07 4.19
CA LYS A 74 14.14 7.85 5.57
C LYS A 74 12.83 7.07 5.55
N ALA A 75 12.26 6.78 6.71
CA ALA A 75 10.97 6.10 6.79
C ALA A 75 9.92 6.85 5.97
N ILE A 76 9.11 6.10 5.23
CA ILE A 76 8.06 6.65 4.39
C ILE A 76 6.78 5.85 4.62
N TYR A 77 5.64 6.53 4.55
CA TYR A 77 4.34 5.96 4.81
C TYR A 77 3.47 6.12 3.57
N ILE A 78 2.92 5.02 3.07
CA ILE A 78 2.10 5.02 1.87
C ILE A 78 0.72 4.49 2.23
N GLY A 79 -0.31 5.32 2.01
CA GLY A 79 -1.70 4.92 2.20
C GLY A 79 -2.32 4.59 0.86
N VAL A 80 -2.95 3.43 0.75
CA VAL A 80 -3.57 2.94 -0.48
C VAL A 80 -5.06 2.78 -0.26
N SER A 81 -5.86 3.30 -1.18
CA SER A 81 -7.32 3.20 -1.13
C SER A 81 -7.84 2.84 -2.51
N ILE A 82 -9.04 2.27 -2.56
CA ILE A 82 -9.73 1.98 -3.81
C ILE A 82 -10.93 2.90 -3.90
N GLY A 83 -11.08 3.61 -5.00
CA GLY A 83 -12.23 4.48 -5.24
C GLY A 83 -12.52 4.60 -6.72
N GLU A 84 -13.80 4.59 -7.07
CA GLU A 84 -14.25 4.80 -8.44
C GLU A 84 -13.56 3.92 -9.48
N GLY A 85 -13.31 2.65 -9.13
CA GLY A 85 -12.72 1.67 -10.04
C GLY A 85 -11.23 1.85 -10.27
N LYS A 86 -10.54 2.55 -9.37
CA LYS A 86 -9.09 2.74 -9.50
C LYS A 86 -8.43 2.70 -8.13
N ILE A 87 -7.10 2.55 -8.16
CA ILE A 87 -6.27 2.57 -6.96
C ILE A 87 -5.77 4.00 -6.76
N ASP A 88 -6.04 4.57 -5.60
CA ASP A 88 -5.50 5.86 -5.18
C ASP A 88 -4.45 5.64 -4.09
N TYR A 89 -3.49 6.53 -4.00
CA TYR A 89 -2.48 6.45 -2.96
C TYR A 89 -2.05 7.84 -2.51
N ARG A 90 -1.53 7.90 -1.29
CA ARG A 90 -0.89 9.11 -0.76
C ARG A 90 0.40 8.72 -0.05
N ILE A 91 1.36 9.62 -0.07
CA ILE A 91 2.67 9.41 0.50
C ILE A 91 2.88 10.44 1.60
N SER A 92 3.40 9.99 2.74
CA SER A 92 3.67 10.86 3.88
C SER A 92 5.01 10.48 4.51
N ASP A 93 5.67 11.45 5.14
CA ASP A 93 6.87 11.19 5.94
C ASP A 93 6.53 11.00 7.42
N GLU A 94 5.25 11.02 7.76
CA GLU A 94 4.74 10.80 9.11
C GLU A 94 3.68 9.70 9.11
N PRO A 95 3.53 8.95 10.23
CA PRO A 95 2.50 7.94 10.34
C PRO A 95 1.10 8.51 10.17
N PHE A 96 0.20 7.70 9.58
CA PHE A 96 -1.21 8.07 9.46
C PHE A 96 -1.91 7.88 10.81
N GLY A 97 -2.84 8.79 11.13
CA GLY A 97 -3.69 8.65 12.28
C GLY A 97 -4.97 7.90 11.93
N TYR A 98 -5.41 7.02 12.80
CA TYR A 98 -6.67 6.29 12.66
C TYR A 98 -7.54 6.49 13.90
N VAL A 99 -8.82 6.57 13.69
CA VAL A 99 -9.80 6.80 14.76
C VAL A 99 -10.51 5.52 15.14
#